data_1882b28147a4b65a4e92425df6c48848
#
_entry.id   1882b28147a4b65a4e92425df6c48848
#
_cell.length_a   1.000
_cell.length_b   1.000
_cell.length_c   1.000
_cell.angle_alpha   90.00
_cell.angle_beta   90.00
_cell.angle_gamma   90.00
#
_symmetry.space_group_name_H-M   'P 1'
#
loop_
_entity.id
_entity.type
_entity.pdbx_description
1 polymer ?
#
loop_
_entity_poly.entity_id
_entity_poly.type
_entity_poly.pdbx_seq_one_letter_code
_entity_poly.pdbx_strand_id
1 'polypeptide(L)'
;MVVVLADKKSQPGYLNPSRLGQSGPVDLLSPDGEHTEIPLDKLRSIYFVREFNDDFEPERKAFLSRPKLDGLWVRLRYSDGETLEGVIPNDLLNLLDNGVQITPPDLNSNTDRIFVPRSALREITVLGVVGIARRKPAAPPAAAQPRLFNE
;
A
#
# COMPACT_ATOMS: atom_id res chain seq x y z
N MET A 1 -14.93 -3.16 -0.62
CA MET A 1 -15.23 -2.94 0.81
C MET A 1 -14.03 -2.36 1.51
N VAL A 2 -14.26 -1.37 2.31
CA VAL A 2 -13.17 -0.73 3.05
C VAL A 2 -13.56 -0.49 4.50
N VAL A 3 -12.55 -0.40 5.36
CA VAL A 3 -12.70 0.09 6.72
C VAL A 3 -11.82 1.32 6.84
N VAL A 4 -12.43 2.43 7.19
CA VAL A 4 -11.71 3.69 7.34
C VAL A 4 -11.40 3.90 8.80
N LEU A 5 -10.14 4.18 9.12
CA LEU A 5 -9.73 4.49 10.48
C LEU A 5 -9.41 5.98 10.56
N ALA A 6 -10.22 6.72 11.29
CA ALA A 6 -10.06 8.16 11.49
C ALA A 6 -10.33 8.48 12.95
N ASP A 7 -9.50 9.33 13.54
CA ASP A 7 -9.68 9.77 14.95
C ASP A 7 -9.87 8.59 15.90
N LYS A 8 -9.12 7.51 15.67
CA LYS A 8 -9.18 6.28 16.47
C LYS A 8 -10.52 5.55 16.39
N LYS A 9 -11.37 5.92 15.45
CA LYS A 9 -12.64 5.25 15.21
C LYS A 9 -12.59 4.59 13.85
N SER A 10 -13.13 3.39 13.75
CA SER A 10 -13.21 2.70 12.47
C SER A 10 -14.64 2.79 11.94
N GLN A 11 -14.76 2.92 10.63
CA GLN A 11 -16.03 2.98 9.93
C GLN A 11 -16.00 2.09 8.72
N PRO A 12 -16.91 1.12 8.57
CA PRO A 12 -16.97 0.31 7.37
C PRO A 12 -17.72 1.07 6.27
N GLY A 13 -17.43 0.77 5.03
CA GLY A 13 -18.13 1.39 3.91
C GLY A 13 -17.55 1.04 2.56
N TYR A 14 -17.98 1.81 1.57
CA TYR A 14 -17.55 1.66 0.18
C TYR A 14 -17.07 3.01 -0.33
N LEU A 15 -16.05 2.99 -1.15
CA LEU A 15 -15.56 4.19 -1.78
C LEU A 15 -14.99 3.85 -3.15
N ASN A 16 -14.79 4.87 -3.99
CA ASN A 16 -14.20 4.69 -5.30
C ASN A 16 -12.67 4.77 -5.17
N PRO A 17 -11.95 3.64 -5.35
CA PRO A 17 -10.50 3.66 -5.17
C PRO A 17 -9.78 4.57 -6.15
N SER A 18 -10.36 4.86 -7.30
CA SER A 18 -9.71 5.71 -8.28
C SER A 18 -9.62 7.17 -7.84
N ARG A 19 -10.35 7.54 -6.78
CA ARG A 19 -10.28 8.90 -6.27
C ARG A 19 -9.29 9.06 -5.14
N LEU A 20 -8.69 7.99 -4.66
CA LEU A 20 -7.66 8.07 -3.66
C LEU A 20 -6.42 8.69 -4.27
N GLY A 21 -5.70 9.46 -3.51
CA GLY A 21 -4.53 10.17 -4.02
C GLY A 21 -4.84 11.54 -4.57
N GLN A 22 -6.10 11.84 -4.87
CA GLN A 22 -6.50 13.18 -5.29
C GLN A 22 -6.69 14.06 -4.06
N SER A 23 -6.62 15.36 -4.24
CA SER A 23 -6.90 16.28 -3.16
C SER A 23 -8.40 16.29 -2.88
N GLY A 24 -8.76 16.60 -1.65
CA GLY A 24 -10.15 16.67 -1.24
C GLY A 24 -10.53 15.52 -0.32
N PRO A 25 -11.71 15.58 0.28
CA PRO A 25 -12.14 14.59 1.24
C PRO A 25 -12.46 13.25 0.57
N VAL A 26 -12.41 12.20 1.38
CA VAL A 26 -12.82 10.85 0.96
C VAL A 26 -14.33 10.75 1.14
N ASP A 27 -15.03 10.32 0.10
CA ASP A 27 -16.48 10.13 0.14
C ASP A 27 -16.76 8.66 0.44
N LEU A 28 -17.23 8.39 1.63
CA LEU A 28 -17.50 7.04 2.10
C LEU A 28 -19.00 6.77 2.13
N LEU A 29 -19.43 5.71 1.47
CA LEU A 29 -20.80 5.24 1.49
C LEU A 29 -20.90 4.12 2.51
N SER A 30 -21.67 4.35 3.59
CA SER A 30 -21.82 3.34 4.62
C SER A 30 -22.70 2.18 4.15
N PRO A 31 -22.67 1.02 4.81
CA PRO A 31 -23.52 -0.11 4.39
C PRO A 31 -25.01 0.18 4.46
N ASP A 32 -25.44 1.14 5.29
CA ASP A 32 -26.85 1.51 5.38
C ASP A 32 -27.20 2.64 4.42
N GLY A 33 -26.33 3.04 3.53
CA GLY A 33 -26.64 3.98 2.46
C GLY A 33 -26.35 5.44 2.76
N GLU A 34 -25.74 5.74 3.90
CA GLU A 34 -25.38 7.12 4.22
C GLU A 34 -24.03 7.51 3.65
N HIS A 35 -23.92 8.73 3.19
CA HIS A 35 -22.66 9.28 2.71
C HIS A 35 -21.98 10.09 3.80
N THR A 36 -20.68 9.92 3.92
CA THR A 36 -19.86 10.68 4.86
C THR A 36 -18.62 11.16 4.13
N GLU A 37 -18.31 12.44 4.26
CA GLU A 37 -17.06 12.97 3.73
C GLU A 37 -16.05 13.08 4.85
N ILE A 38 -14.86 12.52 4.64
CA ILE A 38 -13.79 12.51 5.64
C ILE A 38 -12.60 13.24 5.07
N PRO A 39 -12.18 14.37 5.67
CA PRO A 39 -10.99 15.07 5.21
C PRO A 39 -9.76 14.19 5.34
N LEU A 40 -8.84 14.29 4.37
CA LEU A 40 -7.64 13.47 4.38
C LEU A 40 -6.78 13.68 5.63
N ASP A 41 -6.76 14.90 6.16
CA ASP A 41 -5.95 15.21 7.33
C ASP A 41 -6.52 14.61 8.62
N LYS A 42 -7.72 14.07 8.58
CA LYS A 42 -8.31 13.37 9.73
C LYS A 42 -8.29 11.86 9.55
N LEU A 43 -7.78 11.39 8.42
CA LEU A 43 -7.77 9.99 8.09
C LEU A 43 -6.42 9.41 8.46
N ARG A 44 -6.39 8.26 9.11
CA ARG A 44 -5.14 7.57 9.41
C ARG A 44 -4.83 6.50 8.37
N SER A 45 -5.81 5.68 8.03
CA SER A 45 -5.65 4.61 7.03
C SER A 45 -6.98 4.16 6.51
N ILE A 46 -6.97 3.63 5.29
CA ILE A 46 -8.11 2.93 4.71
C ILE A 46 -7.67 1.51 4.42
N TYR A 47 -8.36 0.55 5.02
CA TYR A 47 -8.06 -0.87 4.85
C TYR A 47 -9.03 -1.45 3.84
N PHE A 48 -8.53 -1.98 2.73
CA PHE A 48 -9.35 -2.65 1.74
C PHE A 48 -9.53 -4.08 2.20
N VAL A 49 -10.73 -4.40 2.68
CA VAL A 49 -11.02 -5.66 3.35
C VAL A 49 -11.94 -6.55 2.51
N ARG A 50 -11.87 -7.84 2.76
CA ARG A 50 -12.75 -8.82 2.10
C ARG A 50 -14.09 -8.89 2.81
N GLU A 51 -14.09 -8.74 4.12
CA GLU A 51 -15.30 -8.79 4.94
C GLU A 51 -15.30 -7.67 5.97
N PHE A 52 -16.48 -7.15 6.29
CA PHE A 52 -16.61 -6.17 7.36
C PHE A 52 -16.62 -6.90 8.70
N ASN A 53 -15.50 -6.85 9.40
CA ASN A 53 -15.37 -7.39 10.75
C ASN A 53 -14.30 -6.57 11.48
N ASP A 54 -13.98 -6.97 12.72
CA ASP A 54 -12.99 -6.24 13.49
C ASP A 54 -11.56 -6.63 13.13
N ASP A 55 -11.37 -7.60 12.24
CA ASP A 55 -10.05 -8.08 11.87
C ASP A 55 -9.60 -7.37 10.58
N PHE A 56 -9.21 -6.11 10.68
CA PHE A 56 -8.74 -5.36 9.53
C PHE A 56 -7.28 -4.89 9.68
N GLU A 57 -6.78 -4.74 10.89
CA GLU A 57 -5.40 -4.34 11.07
C GLU A 57 -4.48 -5.54 10.93
N PRO A 58 -3.38 -5.42 10.18
CA PRO A 58 -2.46 -6.54 10.05
C PRO A 58 -1.84 -6.92 11.37
N GLU A 59 -1.79 -8.21 11.66
CA GLU A 59 -1.11 -8.68 12.87
C GLU A 59 0.38 -8.48 12.73
N ARG A 60 0.91 -8.66 11.54
CA ARG A 60 2.33 -8.44 11.29
C ARG A 60 2.52 -7.06 10.72
N LYS A 61 3.40 -6.30 11.35
CA LYS A 61 3.74 -4.94 10.91
C LYS A 61 5.04 -4.91 10.11
N ALA A 62 5.71 -6.04 9.99
CA ALA A 62 6.97 -6.15 9.27
C ALA A 62 7.06 -7.50 8.56
N PHE A 63 7.83 -7.55 7.48
CA PHE A 63 8.09 -8.80 6.79
C PHE A 63 9.15 -9.60 7.55
N LEU A 64 8.93 -10.91 7.71
CA LEU A 64 9.88 -11.77 8.38
C LEU A 64 11.07 -12.09 7.48
N SER A 65 10.89 -11.98 6.17
CA SER A 65 11.95 -12.19 5.21
C SER A 65 11.69 -11.23 4.04
N ARG A 66 12.57 -11.23 3.05
CA ARG A 66 12.42 -10.37 1.89
C ARG A 66 11.07 -10.65 1.22
N PRO A 67 10.27 -9.63 0.94
CA PRO A 67 8.97 -9.84 0.30
C PRO A 67 9.10 -10.49 -1.08
N LYS A 68 8.12 -11.32 -1.42
CA LYS A 68 8.07 -11.99 -2.72
C LYS A 68 7.13 -11.27 -3.68
N LEU A 69 6.98 -9.99 -3.52
CA LEU A 69 6.16 -9.14 -4.35
C LEU A 69 7.06 -8.24 -5.18
N ASP A 70 6.56 -7.75 -6.30
CA ASP A 70 7.33 -6.82 -7.13
C ASP A 70 7.07 -5.38 -6.67
N GLY A 71 8.11 -4.60 -6.51
CA GLY A 71 7.97 -3.19 -6.17
C GLY A 71 9.04 -2.70 -5.22
N LEU A 72 8.69 -1.66 -4.47
CA LEU A 72 9.55 -1.11 -3.43
C LEU A 72 9.08 -1.61 -2.07
N TRP A 73 10.00 -2.21 -1.36
CA TRP A 73 9.76 -2.63 0.03
C TRP A 73 10.03 -1.42 0.91
N VAL A 74 9.02 -0.93 1.61
CA VAL A 74 9.11 0.30 2.36
C VAL A 74 8.67 0.10 3.81
N ARG A 75 9.16 1.00 4.66
CA ARG A 75 8.67 1.13 6.03
C ARG A 75 8.03 2.48 6.16
N LEU A 76 6.78 2.51 6.56
CA LEU A 76 6.06 3.74 6.85
C LEU A 76 6.14 4.02 8.34
N ARG A 77 6.39 5.27 8.69
CA ARG A 77 6.30 5.70 10.09
C ARG A 77 5.15 6.69 10.18
N TYR A 78 4.17 6.35 10.95
CA TYR A 78 3.02 7.23 11.19
C TYR A 78 3.42 8.38 12.11
N SER A 79 2.62 9.43 12.09
CA SER A 79 2.85 10.60 12.95
C SER A 79 2.78 10.26 14.44
N ASP A 80 2.06 9.20 14.81
CA ASP A 80 1.99 8.72 16.19
C ASP A 80 3.18 7.84 16.59
N GLY A 81 4.11 7.60 15.67
CA GLY A 81 5.31 6.81 15.96
C GLY A 81 5.22 5.34 15.59
N GLU A 82 4.04 4.85 15.24
CA GLU A 82 3.89 3.45 14.83
C GLU A 82 4.49 3.24 13.46
N THR A 83 4.93 2.03 13.19
CA THR A 83 5.53 1.67 11.90
C THR A 83 4.78 0.52 11.26
N LEU A 84 4.80 0.50 9.93
CA LEU A 84 4.20 -0.56 9.14
C LEU A 84 5.03 -0.75 7.87
N GLU A 85 5.44 -1.97 7.61
CA GLU A 85 6.10 -2.28 6.34
C GLU A 85 5.09 -2.69 5.30
N GLY A 86 5.43 -2.48 4.05
CA GLY A 86 4.61 -2.91 2.94
C GLY A 86 5.39 -2.83 1.64
N VAL A 87 4.73 -3.18 0.55
CA VAL A 87 5.30 -3.07 -0.79
C VAL A 87 4.43 -2.12 -1.60
N ILE A 88 5.05 -1.15 -2.24
CA ILE A 88 4.37 -0.20 -3.12
C ILE A 88 4.91 -0.39 -4.55
N PRO A 89 4.18 0.10 -5.56
CA PRO A 89 4.68 0.04 -6.93
C PRO A 89 6.01 0.81 -7.05
N ASN A 90 6.92 0.29 -7.87
CA ASN A 90 8.17 0.99 -8.13
C ASN A 90 7.91 2.08 -9.17
N ASP A 91 7.19 3.09 -8.77
CA ASP A 91 6.79 4.21 -9.60
C ASP A 91 6.85 5.47 -8.73
N LEU A 92 7.83 6.29 -8.95
CA LEU A 92 8.06 7.48 -8.13
C LEU A 92 6.93 8.50 -8.23
N LEU A 93 6.16 8.48 -9.32
CA LEU A 93 5.03 9.40 -9.43
C LEU A 93 3.95 9.09 -8.40
N ASN A 94 3.82 7.82 -8.00
CA ASN A 94 2.87 7.47 -6.95
C ASN A 94 3.24 8.06 -5.60
N LEU A 95 4.50 8.40 -5.39
CA LEU A 95 4.94 9.01 -4.15
C LEU A 95 4.59 10.49 -4.06
N LEU A 96 4.20 11.09 -5.18
CA LEU A 96 3.80 12.49 -5.23
C LEU A 96 2.30 12.68 -4.95
N ASP A 97 1.55 11.60 -4.87
CA ASP A 97 0.13 11.65 -4.56
C ASP A 97 -0.09 11.98 -3.08
N ASN A 98 -1.32 12.21 -2.71
CA ASN A 98 -1.68 12.57 -1.33
C ASN A 98 -1.66 11.39 -0.37
N GLY A 99 -1.14 10.28 -0.79
CA GLY A 99 -0.98 9.09 0.04
C GLY A 99 -0.42 7.94 -0.75
N VAL A 100 -0.19 6.82 -0.08
CA VAL A 100 0.36 5.62 -0.71
C VAL A 100 -0.53 4.42 -0.44
N GLN A 101 -0.60 3.52 -1.41
CA GLN A 101 -1.29 2.24 -1.25
C GLN A 101 -0.22 1.16 -1.11
N ILE A 102 -0.27 0.42 -0.02
CA ILE A 102 0.70 -0.63 0.22
C ILE A 102 0.04 -1.99 0.28
N THR A 103 0.80 -3.01 -0.08
CA THR A 103 0.43 -4.41 0.18
C THR A 103 1.07 -4.77 1.52
N PRO A 104 0.27 -5.14 2.53
CA PRO A 104 0.80 -5.41 3.87
C PRO A 104 1.53 -6.75 3.96
N PRO A 105 2.28 -7.00 5.05
CA PRO A 105 3.05 -8.22 5.20
C PRO A 105 2.23 -9.52 5.25
N ASP A 106 1.01 -9.45 5.73
CA ASP A 106 0.20 -10.64 5.89
C ASP A 106 -0.77 -10.76 4.72
N LEU A 107 -0.42 -11.56 3.72
CA LEU A 107 -1.20 -11.70 2.50
C LEU A 107 -2.45 -12.55 2.67
N ASN A 108 -2.56 -13.29 3.77
CA ASN A 108 -3.71 -14.13 4.03
C ASN A 108 -4.71 -13.50 4.98
N SER A 109 -4.51 -12.23 5.32
CA SER A 109 -5.42 -11.54 6.23
C SER A 109 -6.67 -11.07 5.49
N ASN A 110 -7.60 -10.54 6.24
CA ASN A 110 -8.81 -9.93 5.72
C ASN A 110 -8.51 -8.66 4.90
N THR A 111 -7.36 -8.05 5.10
CA THR A 111 -6.98 -6.80 4.44
C THR A 111 -6.02 -7.06 3.31
N ASP A 112 -6.43 -6.71 2.10
CA ASP A 112 -5.61 -6.92 0.90
C ASP A 112 -4.64 -5.76 0.66
N ARG A 113 -5.05 -4.55 0.93
CA ARG A 113 -4.24 -3.34 0.71
C ARG A 113 -4.59 -2.31 1.75
N ILE A 114 -3.69 -1.37 1.96
CA ILE A 114 -3.90 -0.27 2.89
C ILE A 114 -3.52 1.03 2.20
N PHE A 115 -4.41 2.00 2.21
CA PHE A 115 -4.09 3.36 1.77
C PHE A 115 -3.76 4.19 3.00
N VAL A 116 -2.62 4.86 2.99
CA VAL A 116 -2.21 5.75 4.07
C VAL A 116 -2.02 7.14 3.49
N PRO A 117 -2.80 8.14 3.95
CA PRO A 117 -2.64 9.50 3.44
C PRO A 117 -1.33 10.09 3.92
N ARG A 118 -0.77 10.97 3.10
CA ARG A 118 0.51 11.59 3.42
C ARG A 118 0.47 12.34 4.74
N SER A 119 -0.67 12.96 5.06
CA SER A 119 -0.83 13.70 6.30
C SER A 119 -0.70 12.84 7.56
N ALA A 120 -0.90 11.54 7.45
CA ALA A 120 -0.76 10.61 8.57
C ALA A 120 0.68 10.09 8.72
N LEU A 121 1.55 10.39 7.76
CA LEU A 121 2.90 9.84 7.74
C LEU A 121 3.93 10.88 8.16
N ARG A 122 4.92 10.40 8.93
CA ARG A 122 6.09 11.21 9.24
C ARG A 122 7.21 10.89 8.28
N GLU A 123 7.32 9.64 7.84
CA GLU A 123 8.47 9.21 7.07
C GLU A 123 8.16 7.95 6.28
N ILE A 124 8.75 7.83 5.10
CA ILE A 124 8.74 6.60 4.30
C ILE A 124 10.21 6.25 4.04
N THR A 125 10.63 5.06 4.43
CA THR A 125 11.99 4.58 4.21
C THR A 125 11.95 3.41 3.23
N VAL A 126 12.72 3.48 2.16
CA VAL A 126 12.84 2.37 1.22
C VAL A 126 13.85 1.38 1.79
N LEU A 127 13.41 0.15 2.02
CA LEU A 127 14.24 -0.91 2.55
C LEU A 127 14.88 -1.73 1.43
N GLY A 128 14.29 -1.75 0.26
CA GLY A 128 14.84 -2.47 -0.88
C GLY A 128 13.92 -2.46 -2.08
N VAL A 129 14.44 -2.95 -3.21
CA VAL A 129 13.66 -3.17 -4.42
C VAL A 129 13.49 -4.68 -4.52
N VAL A 130 12.24 -5.15 -4.67
CA VAL A 130 11.92 -6.57 -4.64
C VAL A 130 11.29 -7.01 -5.96
N GLY A 131 11.45 -8.28 -6.28
CA GLY A 131 10.83 -8.88 -7.46
C GLY A 131 11.62 -8.77 -8.75
N ILE A 132 12.45 -7.75 -8.91
CA ILE A 132 13.14 -7.51 -10.15
C ILE A 132 14.09 -8.63 -10.53
N ALA A 133 14.76 -9.20 -9.58
CA ALA A 133 15.73 -10.25 -9.88
C ALA A 133 15.09 -11.47 -10.54
N ARG A 134 13.81 -11.68 -10.31
CA ARG A 134 13.14 -12.81 -10.91
C ARG A 134 12.80 -12.61 -12.38
N ARG A 135 12.91 -11.37 -12.85
CA ARG A 135 12.59 -11.12 -14.21
C ARG A 135 13.74 -11.26 -15.10
N LYS A 136 14.91 -11.46 -14.60
CA LYS A 136 16.00 -11.41 -15.32
C LYS A 136 16.17 -12.48 -16.14
N PRO A 137 15.83 -13.40 -16.24
CA PRO A 137 16.19 -14.34 -16.98
C PRO A 137 16.10 -14.22 -18.23
N ALA A 138 15.69 -13.79 -18.67
CA ALA A 138 15.59 -13.81 -19.86
C ALA A 138 16.74 -13.66 -20.52
N ALA A 139 17.39 -13.52 -20.69
CA ALA A 139 18.32 -13.20 -21.39
C ALA A 139 19.26 -13.84 -21.84
N PRO A 140 19.64 -14.00 -22.37
CA PRO A 140 20.34 -14.34 -22.77
C PRO A 140 21.28 -14.41 -23.14
N PRO A 141 21.50 -14.47 -23.31
CA PRO A 141 22.15 -14.58 -23.51
C PRO A 141 22.81 -14.55 -24.23
N ALA A 142 22.82 -14.63 -24.36
CA ALA A 142 23.13 -14.62 -24.96
C ALA A 142 23.69 -14.57 -25.55
N ALA A 143 23.61 -14.69 -25.73
CA ALA A 143 23.83 -14.66 -26.29
C ALA A 143 24.46 -14.41 -26.64
N ALA A 144 24.33 -14.47 -26.63
CA ALA A 144 24.75 -14.26 -26.99
C ALA A 144 25.54 -13.74 -27.18
N GLN A 145 25.44 -13.73 -27.06
CA GLN A 145 26.06 -13.26 -27.24
C GLN A 145 26.98 -13.08 -27.58
N PRO A 146 27.16 -13.24 -28.06
CA PRO A 146 27.95 -13.04 -28.55
C PRO A 146 28.79 -12.71 -28.86
N ARG A 147 28.80 -12.69 -29.11
CA ARG A 147 29.56 -12.36 -29.54
C ARG A 147 30.21 -11.98 -29.93
N LEU A 148 30.16 -12.17 -30.26
CA LEU A 148 30.77 -11.90 -30.78
C LEU A 148 31.26 -11.57 -30.91
N PHE A 149 31.12 -11.83 -31.09
CA PHE A 149 31.57 -11.62 -31.41
C PHE A 149 31.81 -11.71 -31.55
N ASN A 150 31.74 -12.15 -31.77
CA ASN A 150 31.93 -12.32 -32.18
C ASN A 150 32.09 -12.30 -32.40
N GLU A 151 31.96 -12.49 -32.63
CA GLU A 151 32.13 -12.52 -33.13
C GLU A 151 32.36 -12.45 -33.23
#